data_46fbca75b4227aca0b30a0306b03da24
#
_entry.id   46fbca75b4227aca0b30a0306b03da24
#
_cell.length_a   1.000
_cell.length_b   1.000
_cell.length_c   1.000
_cell.angle_alpha   90.00
_cell.angle_beta   90.00
_cell.angle_gamma   90.00
#
_symmetry.space_group_name_H-M   'P 1'
#
loop_
_entity.id
_entity.type
_entity.pdbx_description
1 polymer ?
#
loop_
_entity_poly.entity_id
_entity_poly.type
_entity_poly.pdbx_seq_one_letter_code
_entity_poly.pdbx_strand_id
1 'polypeptide(L)'
;IKTNWINAGGNNNLLYSEITNGLSYSLERNNNTFGFSFKDRNILNTSFTDDLLRLAFEGNFYYQDKTLDFGATSIRADRFQQYTLSYATSFKQVKVSTSISYLSGNHHLSYIIEKGSLYTAPFGTSLDIAYDINAFVSDTASLNPFENNGNGLSFGLSTEFQFKEHTIHFSFSDLGYIMWDP
;
A
#
# COMPACT_ATOMS: atom_id res chain seq x y z
N ILE A 1 -23.97 8.47 4.83
CA ILE A 1 -22.62 7.92 4.54
C ILE A 1 -22.74 6.81 3.47
N LYS A 2 -23.52 5.71 3.69
CA LYS A 2 -23.72 4.58 2.76
C LYS A 2 -24.08 5.05 1.34
N THR A 3 -25.13 5.85 1.20
CA THR A 3 -25.62 6.36 -0.09
C THR A 3 -24.56 7.21 -0.84
N ASN A 4 -23.75 7.99 -0.10
CA ASN A 4 -22.70 8.79 -0.70
C ASN A 4 -21.57 7.91 -1.27
N TRP A 5 -21.21 6.83 -0.61
CA TRP A 5 -20.19 5.89 -1.08
C TRP A 5 -20.64 5.18 -2.35
N ILE A 6 -21.89 4.67 -2.37
CA ILE A 6 -22.45 3.98 -3.54
C ILE A 6 -22.57 4.94 -4.75
N ASN A 7 -23.00 6.18 -4.52
CA ASN A 7 -23.13 7.17 -5.60
C ASN A 7 -21.80 7.73 -6.10
N ALA A 8 -20.73 7.67 -5.30
CA ALA A 8 -19.39 8.08 -5.68
C ALA A 8 -18.58 6.94 -6.31
N GLY A 9 -19.04 5.70 -6.17
CA GLY A 9 -18.40 4.51 -6.72
C GLY A 9 -18.39 4.53 -8.25
N GLY A 10 -17.31 4.02 -8.83
CA GLY A 10 -17.12 3.82 -10.25
C GLY A 10 -16.77 2.36 -10.54
N ASN A 11 -16.53 2.03 -11.81
CA ASN A 11 -16.17 0.68 -12.21
C ASN A 11 -14.83 0.20 -11.63
N ASN A 12 -14.03 1.12 -11.10
CA ASN A 12 -12.75 0.82 -10.47
C ASN A 12 -12.51 1.78 -9.31
N ASN A 13 -12.71 1.30 -8.10
CA ASN A 13 -12.51 2.05 -6.87
C ASN A 13 -11.19 1.64 -6.24
N LEU A 14 -10.48 2.60 -5.66
CA LEU A 14 -9.20 2.38 -4.99
C LEU A 14 -9.32 2.79 -3.52
N LEU A 15 -8.83 1.93 -2.64
CA LEU A 15 -8.60 2.24 -1.24
C LEU A 15 -7.13 2.02 -0.92
N TYR A 16 -6.49 3.08 -0.45
CA TYR A 16 -5.12 3.03 0.06
C TYR A 16 -5.11 3.44 1.53
N SER A 17 -4.42 2.67 2.34
CA SER A 17 -4.17 2.98 3.74
C SER A 17 -2.74 2.65 4.10
N GLU A 18 -2.07 3.55 4.80
CA GLU A 18 -0.74 3.32 5.35
C GLU A 18 -0.71 3.74 6.81
N ILE A 19 -0.20 2.84 7.66
CA ILE A 19 0.08 3.10 9.07
C ILE A 19 1.57 2.90 9.28
N THR A 20 2.25 3.95 9.70
CA THR A 20 3.68 3.94 9.96
C THR A 20 3.96 4.35 11.39
N ASN A 21 4.68 3.51 12.12
CA ASN A 21 5.21 3.80 13.45
C ASN A 21 6.73 3.78 13.39
N GLY A 22 7.40 4.70 14.05
CA GLY A 22 8.85 4.70 13.96
C GLY A 22 9.56 5.64 14.93
N LEU A 23 10.87 5.51 14.92
CA LEU A 23 11.80 6.33 15.68
C LEU A 23 12.88 6.84 14.73
N SER A 24 13.34 8.04 14.94
CA SER A 24 14.46 8.61 14.20
C SER A 24 15.43 9.33 15.12
N TYR A 25 16.71 9.26 14.76
CA TYR A 25 17.77 9.99 15.40
C TYR A 25 18.61 10.69 14.33
N SER A 26 18.99 11.93 14.58
CA SER A 26 19.88 12.69 13.70
C SER A 26 20.98 13.39 14.49
N LEU A 27 22.18 13.42 13.91
CA LEU A 27 23.32 14.13 14.41
C LEU A 27 23.72 15.20 13.39
N GLU A 28 23.66 16.44 13.82
CA GLU A 28 24.08 17.57 12.99
C GLU A 28 25.50 18.02 13.40
N ARG A 29 26.37 18.15 12.41
CA ARG A 29 27.76 18.64 12.60
C ARG A 29 28.14 19.53 11.44
N ASN A 30 28.34 20.80 11.74
CA ASN A 30 28.57 21.86 10.75
C ASN A 30 27.41 21.90 9.74
N ASN A 31 27.71 21.70 8.44
CA ASN A 31 26.73 21.68 7.35
C ASN A 31 26.24 20.25 6.99
N ASN A 32 26.59 19.26 7.80
CA ASN A 32 26.28 17.87 7.54
C ASN A 32 25.33 17.33 8.60
N THR A 33 24.37 16.50 8.15
CA THR A 33 23.45 15.79 9.03
C THR A 33 23.53 14.30 8.71
N PHE A 34 23.77 13.49 9.72
CA PHE A 34 23.69 12.03 9.63
C PHE A 34 22.44 11.58 10.37
N GLY A 35 21.66 10.70 9.76
CA GLY A 35 20.44 10.22 10.34
C GLY A 35 20.35 8.70 10.32
N PHE A 36 19.65 8.18 11.34
CA PHE A 36 19.19 6.81 11.40
C PHE A 36 17.68 6.82 11.70
N SER A 37 16.92 5.99 11.02
CA SER A 37 15.51 5.79 11.38
C SER A 37 15.12 4.33 11.27
N PHE A 38 14.19 3.95 12.13
CA PHE A 38 13.47 2.69 12.12
C PHE A 38 11.99 2.98 11.93
N LYS A 39 11.33 2.27 11.02
CA LYS A 39 9.89 2.36 10.78
C LYS A 39 9.28 0.97 10.66
N ASP A 40 8.15 0.73 11.33
CA ASP A 40 7.25 -0.40 11.07
C ASP A 40 6.08 0.11 10.23
N ARG A 41 5.98 -0.41 9.01
CA ARG A 41 5.03 0.07 8.00
C ARG A 41 4.01 -1.02 7.67
N ASN A 42 2.74 -0.63 7.69
CA ASN A 42 1.62 -1.47 7.28
C ASN A 42 0.90 -0.76 6.15
N ILE A 43 0.87 -1.38 4.98
CA ILE A 43 0.30 -0.80 3.77
C ILE A 43 -0.82 -1.71 3.29
N LEU A 44 -1.99 -1.14 3.05
CA LEU A 44 -3.13 -1.80 2.42
C LEU A 44 -3.45 -1.08 1.12
N ASN A 45 -3.51 -1.84 0.05
CA ASN A 45 -3.90 -1.39 -1.28
C ASN A 45 -5.03 -2.28 -1.78
N THR A 46 -6.17 -1.71 -2.11
CA THR A 46 -7.33 -2.49 -2.54
C THR A 46 -7.96 -1.80 -3.74
N SER A 47 -8.21 -2.56 -4.80
CA SER A 47 -9.08 -2.15 -5.90
C SER A 47 -10.34 -3.02 -5.91
N PHE A 48 -11.48 -2.43 -6.20
CA PHE A 48 -12.76 -3.15 -6.21
C PHE A 48 -13.78 -2.50 -7.14
N THR A 49 -14.71 -3.31 -7.62
CA THR A 49 -15.79 -2.87 -8.48
C THR A 49 -16.91 -2.19 -7.70
N ASP A 50 -17.73 -1.38 -8.37
CA ASP A 50 -18.94 -0.81 -7.79
C ASP A 50 -19.93 -1.90 -7.36
N ASP A 51 -20.01 -3.00 -8.13
CA ASP A 51 -20.88 -4.12 -7.81
C ASP A 51 -20.50 -4.81 -6.49
N LEU A 52 -19.19 -4.94 -6.20
CA LEU A 52 -18.75 -5.45 -4.91
C LEU A 52 -19.14 -4.50 -3.76
N LEU A 53 -19.02 -3.20 -3.98
CA LEU A 53 -19.42 -2.18 -3.00
C LEU A 53 -20.93 -2.25 -2.73
N ARG A 54 -21.74 -2.37 -3.79
CA ARG A 54 -23.21 -2.54 -3.70
C ARG A 54 -23.57 -3.81 -2.96
N LEU A 55 -22.93 -4.92 -3.32
CA LEU A 55 -23.15 -6.18 -2.62
C LEU A 55 -22.85 -6.08 -1.11
N ALA A 56 -21.75 -5.44 -0.75
CA ALA A 56 -21.33 -5.27 0.64
C ALA A 56 -22.32 -4.39 1.46
N PHE A 57 -22.93 -3.37 0.85
CA PHE A 57 -23.81 -2.44 1.55
C PHE A 57 -25.30 -2.76 1.42
N GLU A 58 -25.73 -3.36 0.32
CA GLU A 58 -27.15 -3.57 -0.01
C GLU A 58 -27.54 -5.03 0.00
N GLY A 59 -26.55 -5.93 -0.11
CA GLY A 59 -26.78 -7.36 -0.28
C GLY A 59 -27.25 -7.69 -1.70
N ASN A 60 -27.44 -8.97 -1.96
CA ASN A 60 -27.81 -9.48 -3.28
C ASN A 60 -29.31 -9.37 -3.61
N PHE A 61 -30.17 -9.18 -2.61
CA PHE A 61 -31.62 -9.19 -2.80
C PHE A 61 -32.13 -8.13 -3.78
N TYR A 62 -31.51 -6.93 -3.80
CA TYR A 62 -31.88 -5.86 -4.73
C TYR A 62 -31.38 -6.07 -6.17
N TYR A 63 -30.57 -7.09 -6.38
CA TYR A 63 -29.93 -7.41 -7.66
C TYR A 63 -30.42 -8.74 -8.22
N GLN A 64 -31.66 -9.10 -7.92
CA GLN A 64 -32.31 -10.28 -8.52
C GLN A 64 -32.39 -10.12 -10.03
N ASP A 65 -32.22 -11.23 -10.74
CA ASP A 65 -32.17 -11.31 -12.20
C ASP A 65 -31.05 -10.46 -12.83
N LYS A 66 -30.00 -10.24 -12.04
CA LYS A 66 -28.80 -9.52 -12.46
C LYS A 66 -27.54 -10.26 -12.04
N THR A 67 -26.51 -10.11 -12.83
CA THR A 67 -25.17 -10.56 -12.48
C THR A 67 -24.35 -9.39 -11.98
N LEU A 68 -23.82 -9.49 -10.77
CA LEU A 68 -22.84 -8.57 -10.20
C LEU A 68 -21.44 -9.03 -10.59
N ASP A 69 -20.59 -8.11 -11.02
CA ASP A 69 -19.23 -8.38 -11.48
C ASP A 69 -18.21 -7.92 -10.42
N PHE A 70 -17.35 -8.86 -9.99
CA PHE A 70 -16.27 -8.62 -9.04
C PHE A 70 -14.87 -8.78 -9.69
N GLY A 71 -14.83 -8.98 -11.01
CA GLY A 71 -13.57 -9.08 -11.75
C GLY A 71 -12.69 -7.86 -11.52
N ALA A 72 -11.37 -8.02 -11.63
CA ALA A 72 -10.38 -6.99 -11.35
C ALA A 72 -10.37 -6.45 -9.90
N THR A 73 -11.02 -7.14 -8.96
CA THR A 73 -10.86 -6.84 -7.52
C THR A 73 -9.51 -7.36 -7.04
N SER A 74 -8.77 -6.53 -6.35
CA SER A 74 -7.50 -6.92 -5.75
C SER A 74 -7.34 -6.39 -4.33
N ILE A 75 -6.67 -7.16 -3.49
CA ILE A 75 -6.27 -6.78 -2.14
C ILE A 75 -4.78 -7.09 -2.01
N ARG A 76 -4.00 -6.09 -1.65
CA ARG A 76 -2.61 -6.25 -1.29
C ARG A 76 -2.36 -5.63 0.07
N ALA A 77 -1.84 -6.43 0.99
CA ALA A 77 -1.45 -5.99 2.32
C ALA A 77 0.02 -6.35 2.56
N ASP A 78 0.81 -5.36 2.89
CA ASP A 78 2.24 -5.49 3.16
C ASP A 78 2.54 -4.99 4.58
N ARG A 79 3.33 -5.75 5.33
CA ARG A 79 3.96 -5.28 6.56
C ARG A 79 5.45 -5.52 6.49
N PHE A 80 6.23 -4.49 6.79
CA PHE A 80 7.70 -4.57 6.80
C PHE A 80 8.32 -3.54 7.72
N GLN A 81 9.51 -3.86 8.22
CA GLN A 81 10.37 -2.90 8.91
C GLN A 81 11.36 -2.27 7.93
N GLN A 82 11.55 -0.98 8.07
CA GLN A 82 12.49 -0.18 7.29
C GLN A 82 13.55 0.42 8.20
N TYR A 83 14.81 0.07 7.94
CA TYR A 83 15.98 0.59 8.64
C TYR A 83 16.73 1.51 7.68
N THR A 84 16.74 2.81 7.96
CA THR A 84 17.26 3.82 7.05
C THR A 84 18.48 4.52 7.62
N LEU A 85 19.53 4.62 6.82
CA LEU A 85 20.64 5.53 7.01
C LEU A 85 20.48 6.71 6.06
N SER A 86 20.66 7.92 6.57
CA SER A 86 20.55 9.13 5.76
C SER A 86 21.74 10.06 6.00
N TYR A 87 22.07 10.77 4.94
CA TYR A 87 23.07 11.83 4.96
C TYR A 87 22.53 13.05 4.23
N ALA A 88 22.68 14.22 4.83
CA ALA A 88 22.37 15.49 4.20
C ALA A 88 23.55 16.46 4.36
N THR A 89 23.74 17.28 3.34
CA THR A 89 24.74 18.36 3.38
C THR A 89 24.16 19.62 2.77
N SER A 90 24.58 20.76 3.32
CA SER A 90 24.18 22.07 2.81
C SER A 90 25.39 22.81 2.30
N PHE A 91 25.30 23.30 1.06
CA PHE A 91 26.36 24.09 0.45
C PHE A 91 25.77 25.37 -0.15
N LYS A 92 26.05 26.52 0.45
CA LYS A 92 25.46 27.81 0.06
C LYS A 92 23.93 27.77 0.06
N GLN A 93 23.32 27.77 -1.15
CA GLN A 93 21.89 27.82 -1.38
C GLN A 93 21.31 26.44 -1.73
N VAL A 94 22.12 25.39 -1.69
CA VAL A 94 21.72 24.03 -2.07
C VAL A 94 21.83 23.13 -0.86
N LYS A 95 20.75 22.39 -0.57
CA LYS A 95 20.76 21.28 0.38
C LYS A 95 20.49 20.00 -0.40
N VAL A 96 21.34 19.01 -0.22
CA VAL A 96 21.18 17.67 -0.81
C VAL A 96 21.10 16.66 0.31
N SER A 97 20.14 15.74 0.22
CA SER A 97 20.09 14.59 1.12
C SER A 97 19.90 13.30 0.35
N THR A 98 20.50 12.24 0.86
CA THR A 98 20.38 10.89 0.33
C THR A 98 20.09 9.92 1.45
N SER A 99 19.41 8.83 1.13
CA SER A 99 19.12 7.77 2.09
C SER A 99 19.19 6.40 1.43
N ILE A 100 19.60 5.42 2.22
CA ILE A 100 19.53 4.01 1.88
C ILE A 100 18.82 3.28 2.99
N SER A 101 17.95 2.35 2.63
CA SER A 101 17.17 1.58 3.59
C SER A 101 17.28 0.09 3.30
N TYR A 102 17.43 -0.68 4.37
CA TYR A 102 17.18 -2.11 4.37
C TYR A 102 15.71 -2.34 4.75
N LEU A 103 15.04 -3.20 4.00
CA LEU A 103 13.63 -3.56 4.20
C LEU A 103 13.54 -5.02 4.63
N SER A 104 13.01 -5.26 5.82
CA SER A 104 12.72 -6.60 6.36
C SER A 104 11.22 -6.85 6.26
N GLY A 105 10.82 -7.68 5.29
CA GLY A 105 9.43 -8.04 5.06
C GLY A 105 8.92 -9.01 6.12
N ASN A 106 7.77 -8.70 6.73
CA ASN A 106 7.16 -9.58 7.73
C ASN A 106 5.99 -10.37 7.12
N HIS A 107 5.03 -9.67 6.52
CA HIS A 107 3.84 -10.27 5.96
C HIS A 107 3.52 -9.64 4.60
N HIS A 108 3.24 -10.50 3.65
CA HIS A 108 2.72 -10.12 2.35
C HIS A 108 1.50 -10.94 2.02
N LEU A 109 0.44 -10.26 1.62
CA LEU A 109 -0.80 -10.84 1.17
C LEU A 109 -1.18 -10.18 -0.15
N SER A 110 -1.40 -10.97 -1.18
CA SER A 110 -1.91 -10.51 -2.46
C SER A 110 -3.03 -11.44 -2.93
N TYR A 111 -4.22 -10.90 -3.09
CA TYR A 111 -5.35 -11.56 -3.72
C TYR A 111 -5.76 -10.78 -4.95
N ILE A 112 -5.95 -11.48 -6.06
CA ILE A 112 -6.45 -10.91 -7.31
C ILE A 112 -7.59 -11.80 -7.79
N ILE A 113 -8.79 -11.22 -7.90
CA ILE A 113 -9.95 -11.87 -8.52
C ILE A 113 -9.91 -11.51 -10.00
N GLU A 114 -9.41 -12.41 -10.83
CA GLU A 114 -9.36 -12.20 -12.28
C GLU A 114 -10.75 -12.23 -12.90
N LYS A 115 -11.58 -13.16 -12.44
CA LYS A 115 -12.99 -13.27 -12.79
C LYS A 115 -13.79 -13.53 -11.53
N GLY A 116 -14.85 -12.81 -11.35
CA GLY A 116 -15.74 -13.00 -10.21
C GLY A 116 -17.13 -12.51 -10.56
N SER A 117 -18.15 -13.33 -10.35
CA SER A 117 -19.52 -12.92 -10.58
C SER A 117 -20.48 -13.62 -9.63
N LEU A 118 -21.58 -12.92 -9.31
CA LEU A 118 -22.69 -13.43 -8.55
C LEU A 118 -23.99 -13.13 -9.29
N TYR A 119 -24.69 -14.17 -9.72
CA TYR A 119 -26.06 -14.06 -10.21
C TYR A 119 -27.01 -14.45 -9.09
N THR A 120 -28.07 -13.69 -8.90
CA THR A 120 -29.16 -13.97 -7.96
C THR A 120 -30.45 -14.21 -8.76
N ALA A 121 -30.97 -15.42 -8.70
CA ALA A 121 -32.24 -15.75 -9.36
C ALA A 121 -33.42 -14.97 -8.75
N PRO A 122 -34.53 -14.80 -9.53
CA PRO A 122 -35.75 -14.20 -9.02
C PRO A 122 -36.23 -14.87 -7.72
N PHE A 123 -36.70 -14.06 -6.79
CA PHE A 123 -37.14 -14.46 -5.45
C PHE A 123 -36.02 -15.12 -4.60
N GLY A 124 -34.75 -15.01 -5.00
CA GLY A 124 -33.63 -15.60 -4.27
C GLY A 124 -33.63 -17.15 -4.29
N THR A 125 -34.23 -17.77 -5.30
CA THR A 125 -34.38 -19.22 -5.38
C THR A 125 -33.06 -19.95 -5.61
N SER A 126 -32.09 -19.31 -6.24
CA SER A 126 -30.72 -19.82 -6.37
C SER A 126 -29.68 -18.68 -6.44
N LEU A 127 -28.45 -19.03 -6.17
CA LEU A 127 -27.27 -18.17 -6.33
C LEU A 127 -26.27 -18.93 -7.19
N ASP A 128 -25.83 -18.29 -8.28
CA ASP A 128 -24.76 -18.82 -9.11
C ASP A 128 -23.52 -17.95 -8.91
N ILE A 129 -22.42 -18.58 -8.45
CA ILE A 129 -21.16 -17.90 -8.18
C ILE A 129 -20.10 -18.49 -9.09
N ALA A 130 -19.41 -17.64 -9.84
CA ALA A 130 -18.21 -18.01 -10.59
C ALA A 130 -17.04 -17.16 -10.09
N TYR A 131 -15.87 -17.78 -9.92
CA TYR A 131 -14.67 -17.08 -9.50
C TYR A 131 -13.40 -17.73 -10.05
N ASP A 132 -12.40 -16.88 -10.29
CA ASP A 132 -11.02 -17.25 -10.60
C ASP A 132 -10.12 -16.33 -9.78
N ILE A 133 -9.39 -16.92 -8.83
CA ILE A 133 -8.65 -16.16 -7.82
C ILE A 133 -7.18 -16.60 -7.82
N ASN A 134 -6.28 -15.64 -7.99
CA ASN A 134 -4.86 -15.81 -7.72
C ASN A 134 -4.54 -15.26 -6.32
N ALA A 135 -3.91 -16.08 -5.50
CA ALA A 135 -3.50 -15.70 -4.16
C ALA A 135 -2.01 -15.99 -3.95
N PHE A 136 -1.32 -15.03 -3.38
CA PHE A 136 0.04 -15.19 -2.87
C PHE A 136 0.08 -14.70 -1.43
N VAL A 137 0.60 -15.52 -0.55
CA VAL A 137 0.74 -15.22 0.87
C VAL A 137 2.15 -15.64 1.28
N SER A 138 2.93 -14.73 1.86
CA SER A 138 4.19 -15.10 2.51
C SER A 138 3.91 -15.96 3.74
N ASP A 139 4.91 -16.71 4.21
CA ASP A 139 4.76 -17.51 5.41
C ASP A 139 4.25 -16.64 6.57
N THR A 140 3.09 -17.04 7.12
CA THR A 140 2.41 -16.34 8.22
C THR A 140 2.27 -17.24 9.46
N ALA A 141 3.02 -18.35 9.50
CA ALA A 141 2.91 -19.34 10.59
C ALA A 141 3.32 -18.77 11.95
N SER A 142 4.08 -17.69 11.97
CA SER A 142 4.53 -17.03 13.18
C SER A 142 3.81 -15.71 13.43
N LEU A 143 3.41 -15.48 14.67
CA LEU A 143 2.91 -14.19 15.15
C LEU A 143 4.03 -13.23 15.60
N ASN A 144 5.29 -13.59 15.33
CA ASN A 144 6.43 -12.75 15.69
C ASN A 144 6.48 -11.51 14.81
N PRO A 145 6.33 -10.30 15.37
CA PRO A 145 6.33 -9.06 14.60
C PRO A 145 7.68 -8.73 13.94
N PHE A 146 8.74 -9.43 14.28
CA PHE A 146 10.09 -9.28 13.72
C PHE A 146 10.52 -10.48 12.87
N GLU A 147 9.59 -11.35 12.50
CA GLU A 147 9.88 -12.42 11.56
C GLU A 147 10.23 -11.85 10.19
N ASN A 148 11.21 -12.46 9.54
CA ASN A 148 11.69 -12.01 8.24
C ASN A 148 11.26 -13.02 7.17
N ASN A 149 10.26 -12.65 6.39
CA ASN A 149 9.69 -13.41 5.28
C ASN A 149 9.94 -12.68 3.94
N GLY A 150 10.93 -11.81 3.91
CA GLY A 150 11.35 -11.11 2.70
C GLY A 150 12.40 -10.05 2.98
N ASN A 151 13.20 -9.77 1.97
CA ASN A 151 14.32 -8.85 2.10
C ASN A 151 14.32 -7.86 0.94
N GLY A 152 14.68 -6.63 1.22
CA GLY A 152 14.69 -5.60 0.21
C GLY A 152 15.60 -4.42 0.53
N LEU A 153 15.73 -3.57 -0.47
CA LEU A 153 16.48 -2.32 -0.37
C LEU A 153 15.66 -1.20 -1.00
N SER A 154 15.77 -0.02 -0.41
CA SER A 154 15.27 1.19 -1.05
C SER A 154 16.24 2.35 -0.87
N PHE A 155 16.10 3.36 -1.72
CA PHE A 155 16.86 4.55 -1.58
C PHE A 155 16.05 5.81 -1.88
N GLY A 156 16.55 6.95 -1.38
CA GLY A 156 15.94 8.26 -1.58
C GLY A 156 16.99 9.33 -1.85
N LEU A 157 16.56 10.34 -2.57
CA LEU A 157 17.33 11.55 -2.85
C LEU A 157 16.41 12.75 -2.73
N SER A 158 16.88 13.81 -2.10
CA SER A 158 16.20 15.10 -2.18
C SER A 158 17.19 16.23 -2.38
N THR A 159 16.77 17.26 -3.08
CA THR A 159 17.54 18.46 -3.34
C THR A 159 16.65 19.68 -3.12
N GLU A 160 17.14 20.62 -2.36
CA GLU A 160 16.49 21.90 -2.11
C GLU A 160 17.39 23.02 -2.59
N PHE A 161 16.83 23.91 -3.41
CA PHE A 161 17.51 25.11 -3.90
C PHE A 161 16.80 26.34 -3.36
N GLN A 162 17.53 27.18 -2.66
CA GLN A 162 17.03 28.47 -2.18
C GLN A 162 17.50 29.59 -3.11
N PHE A 163 16.56 30.29 -3.75
CA PHE A 163 16.86 31.40 -4.62
C PHE A 163 16.01 32.62 -4.25
N LYS A 164 16.64 33.63 -3.60
CA LYS A 164 15.96 34.80 -3.05
C LYS A 164 14.83 34.38 -2.08
N GLU A 165 13.59 34.67 -2.45
CA GLU A 165 12.37 34.36 -1.69
C GLU A 165 11.74 33.01 -2.12
N HIS A 166 12.33 32.32 -3.12
CA HIS A 166 11.82 31.08 -3.65
C HIS A 166 12.64 29.88 -3.19
N THR A 167 11.95 28.82 -2.81
CA THR A 167 12.55 27.51 -2.53
C THR A 167 12.00 26.49 -3.51
N ILE A 168 12.89 25.82 -4.23
CA ILE A 168 12.55 24.73 -5.14
C ILE A 168 13.00 23.44 -4.47
N HIS A 169 12.07 22.52 -4.27
CA HIS A 169 12.32 21.22 -3.70
C HIS A 169 12.02 20.12 -4.72
N PHE A 170 12.98 19.22 -4.91
CA PHE A 170 12.83 18.01 -5.68
C PHE A 170 13.16 16.82 -4.78
N SER A 171 12.28 15.81 -4.73
CA SER A 171 12.56 14.61 -3.95
C SER A 171 11.92 13.38 -4.56
N PHE A 172 12.57 12.26 -4.36
CA PHE A 172 11.97 10.95 -4.42
C PHE A 172 12.44 10.14 -3.20
N SER A 173 11.55 9.31 -2.68
CA SER A 173 11.82 8.47 -1.52
C SER A 173 11.33 7.06 -1.76
N ASP A 174 11.92 6.12 -1.03
CA ASP A 174 11.50 4.71 -1.01
C ASP A 174 11.47 4.05 -2.40
N LEU A 175 12.37 4.48 -3.30
CA LEU A 175 12.56 3.78 -4.57
C LEU A 175 13.30 2.46 -4.31
N GLY A 176 12.57 1.35 -4.37
CA GLY A 176 13.13 0.07 -3.99
C GLY A 176 12.18 -1.10 -4.23
N TYR A 177 12.52 -2.24 -3.63
CA TYR A 177 11.75 -3.47 -3.73
C TYR A 177 11.92 -4.34 -2.48
N ILE A 178 10.99 -5.25 -2.27
CA ILE A 178 11.09 -6.37 -1.33
C ILE A 178 10.90 -7.66 -2.14
N MET A 179 11.81 -8.61 -1.97
CA MET A 179 11.63 -9.99 -2.43
C MET A 179 11.02 -10.78 -1.29
N TRP A 180 9.82 -11.29 -1.50
CA TRP A 180 9.09 -12.05 -0.52
C TRP A 180 9.38 -13.53 -0.67
N ASP A 181 9.57 -14.20 0.44
CA ASP A 181 9.69 -15.65 0.51
C ASP A 181 8.28 -16.26 0.47
N PRO A 182 8.07 -17.34 -0.31
CA PRO A 182 6.77 -17.99 -0.45
C PRO A 182 6.35 -18.75 0.80
#